data_c255efbd1a91a71e5dbd61b7f5ea3b45
#
_entry.id   c255efbd1a91a71e5dbd61b7f5ea3b45
#
_cell.length_a   1.000
_cell.length_b   1.000
_cell.length_c   1.000
_cell.angle_alpha   90.00
_cell.angle_beta   90.00
_cell.angle_gamma   90.00
#
_symmetry.space_group_name_H-M   'P 1'
#
loop_
_entity.id
_entity.type
_entity.pdbx_description
1 polymer ?
#
loop_
_entity_poly.entity_id
_entity_poly.type
_entity_poly.pdbx_seq_one_letter_code
_entity_poly.pdbx_strand_id
1 'polypeptide(L)'
;MRPATPDDDAFVEHLQALAFGPGRFARTAFRIRERFPIDKSLSLIAEVEGAPCGSVWMTPISIGGVNGWMLGPLATHPDFRKLGAGKLLAREVSARALVRGDGKFVMLVGDRDYYCPLGWEPTVPGNIEFPGPVDPARVLLLSDDKSLAGTLSGTIGPWQD
;
A
#
# COMPACT_ATOMS: atom_id res chain seq x y z
N MET A 1 -2.43 13.17 10.87
CA MET A 1 -1.71 12.63 9.68
C MET A 1 -1.43 13.75 8.71
N ARG A 2 -0.29 13.70 8.09
CA ARG A 2 0.14 14.69 7.09
C ARG A 2 0.85 14.00 5.92
N PRO A 3 0.93 14.66 4.75
CA PRO A 3 1.77 14.15 3.66
C PRO A 3 3.23 14.05 4.08
N ALA A 4 3.92 13.04 3.57
CA ALA A 4 5.36 12.90 3.76
C ALA A 4 6.12 13.96 2.97
N THR A 5 7.23 14.42 3.54
CA THR A 5 8.15 15.37 2.88
C THR A 5 9.54 14.72 2.78
N PRO A 6 10.48 15.28 1.99
CA PRO A 6 11.84 14.76 1.94
C PRO A 6 12.53 14.70 3.31
N ASP A 7 12.16 15.56 4.23
CA ASP A 7 12.70 15.56 5.62
C ASP A 7 12.31 14.30 6.38
N ASP A 8 11.28 13.58 5.95
CA ASP A 8 10.84 12.34 6.58
C ASP A 8 11.60 11.11 6.09
N ASP A 9 12.38 11.21 5.03
CA ASP A 9 13.00 10.05 4.38
C ASP A 9 13.85 9.21 5.34
N ALA A 10 14.67 9.87 6.17
CA ALA A 10 15.50 9.17 7.15
C ALA A 10 14.66 8.43 8.19
N PHE A 11 13.59 9.04 8.67
CA PHE A 11 12.66 8.41 9.61
C PHE A 11 11.98 7.21 8.97
N VAL A 12 11.48 7.35 7.75
CA VAL A 12 10.79 6.28 7.02
C VAL A 12 11.71 5.08 6.80
N GLU A 13 12.95 5.31 6.36
CA GLU A 13 13.94 4.24 6.18
C GLU A 13 14.23 3.51 7.50
N HIS A 14 14.42 4.25 8.57
CA HIS A 14 14.64 3.66 9.90
C HIS A 14 13.43 2.84 10.36
N LEU A 15 12.23 3.38 10.19
CA LEU A 15 10.99 2.71 10.56
C LEU A 15 10.77 1.41 9.79
N GLN A 16 11.02 1.42 8.49
CA GLN A 16 10.91 0.23 7.64
C GLN A 16 11.94 -0.83 8.03
N ALA A 17 13.17 -0.42 8.34
CA ALA A 17 14.20 -1.33 8.83
C ALA A 17 13.81 -1.99 10.17
N LEU A 18 13.24 -1.22 11.08
CA LEU A 18 12.72 -1.73 12.36
C LEU A 18 11.56 -2.72 12.17
N ALA A 19 10.61 -2.37 11.30
CA ALA A 19 9.39 -3.16 11.11
C ALA A 19 9.63 -4.44 10.31
N PHE A 20 10.50 -4.42 9.31
CA PHE A 20 10.65 -5.50 8.32
C PHE A 20 12.04 -6.14 8.29
N GLY A 21 13.04 -5.53 8.93
CA GLY A 21 14.38 -6.05 9.00
C GLY A 21 15.19 -5.96 7.70
N PRO A 22 16.40 -6.59 7.66
CA PRO A 22 17.30 -6.51 6.50
C PRO A 22 16.76 -7.24 5.25
N GLY A 23 15.87 -8.22 5.42
CA GLY A 23 15.24 -8.94 4.30
C GLY A 23 14.09 -8.20 3.63
N ARG A 24 13.80 -6.96 4.03
CA ARG A 24 12.63 -6.18 3.56
C ARG A 24 12.58 -5.99 2.05
N PHE A 25 13.72 -5.87 1.38
CA PHE A 25 13.79 -5.64 -0.07
C PHE A 25 13.25 -6.80 -0.90
N ALA A 26 13.09 -7.98 -0.32
CA ALA A 26 12.44 -9.12 -0.96
C ALA A 26 10.91 -9.06 -0.88
N ARG A 27 10.32 -8.18 -0.07
CA ARG A 27 8.88 -8.04 0.05
C ARG A 27 8.30 -7.38 -1.19
N THR A 28 7.06 -7.77 -1.55
CA THR A 28 6.39 -7.33 -2.77
C THR A 28 6.31 -5.80 -2.90
N ALA A 29 5.92 -5.10 -1.84
CA ALA A 29 5.81 -3.64 -1.88
C ALA A 29 7.15 -2.97 -2.16
N PHE A 30 8.25 -3.48 -1.63
CA PHE A 30 9.59 -2.97 -1.91
C PHE A 30 10.03 -3.25 -3.35
N ARG A 31 9.68 -4.41 -3.91
CA ARG A 31 9.98 -4.75 -5.31
C ARG A 31 9.24 -3.84 -6.28
N ILE A 32 7.99 -3.52 -5.99
CA ILE A 32 7.18 -2.61 -6.81
C ILE A 32 7.76 -1.19 -6.74
N ARG A 33 8.11 -0.73 -5.54
CA ARG A 33 8.73 0.59 -5.33
C ARG A 33 10.03 0.77 -6.12
N GLU A 34 10.84 -0.28 -6.24
CA GLU A 34 12.08 -0.24 -7.01
C GLU A 34 11.83 -0.02 -8.51
N ARG A 35 10.70 -0.49 -9.01
CA ARG A 35 10.34 -0.39 -10.43
C ARG A 35 9.60 0.88 -10.78
N PHE A 36 8.77 1.38 -9.87
CA PHE A 36 7.87 2.48 -10.12
C PHE A 36 7.99 3.53 -9.02
N PRO A 37 7.98 4.84 -9.38
CA PRO A 37 8.09 5.90 -8.40
C PRO A 37 6.84 5.97 -7.53
N ILE A 38 7.03 6.32 -6.24
CA ILE A 38 5.92 6.55 -5.32
C ILE A 38 5.19 7.85 -5.66
N ASP A 39 3.91 7.91 -5.30
CA ASP A 39 3.15 9.16 -5.30
C ASP A 39 3.33 9.85 -3.94
N LYS A 40 4.14 10.90 -3.92
CA LYS A 40 4.44 11.63 -2.67
C LYS A 40 3.21 12.30 -2.08
N SER A 41 2.25 12.71 -2.90
CA SER A 41 1.01 13.34 -2.43
C SER A 41 0.10 12.36 -1.69
N LEU A 42 0.26 11.07 -1.95
CA LEU A 42 -0.47 9.98 -1.30
C LEU A 42 0.40 9.18 -0.33
N SER A 43 1.58 9.68 0.01
CA SER A 43 2.44 9.06 1.02
C SER A 43 2.32 9.84 2.32
N LEU A 44 1.88 9.16 3.38
CA LEU A 44 1.47 9.81 4.62
C LEU A 44 2.36 9.43 5.80
N ILE A 45 2.48 10.38 6.71
CA ILE A 45 3.10 10.19 8.04
C ILE A 45 2.01 10.31 9.10
N ALA A 46 1.96 9.35 10.03
CA ALA A 46 1.16 9.45 11.24
C ALA A 46 2.02 10.03 12.37
N GLU A 47 1.45 10.92 13.15
CA GLU A 47 2.11 11.57 14.28
C GLU A 47 1.27 11.44 15.54
N VAL A 48 1.94 11.33 16.68
CA VAL A 48 1.35 11.45 18.02
C VAL A 48 2.07 12.58 18.73
N GLU A 49 1.32 13.62 19.12
CA GLU A 49 1.88 14.81 19.78
C GLU A 49 3.05 15.44 19.01
N GLY A 50 2.94 15.47 17.69
CA GLY A 50 3.96 16.01 16.80
C GLY A 50 5.16 15.10 16.52
N ALA A 51 5.21 13.91 17.13
CA ALA A 51 6.27 12.92 16.89
C ALA A 51 5.82 11.88 15.84
N PRO A 52 6.59 11.66 14.76
CA PRO A 52 6.23 10.65 13.76
C PRO A 52 6.23 9.24 14.37
N CYS A 53 5.20 8.46 14.07
CA CYS A 53 5.05 7.10 14.61
C CYS A 53 4.70 6.05 13.56
N GLY A 54 4.38 6.45 12.34
CA GLY A 54 4.03 5.54 11.27
C GLY A 54 4.15 6.17 9.91
N SER A 55 4.26 5.34 8.88
CA SER A 55 4.30 5.78 7.49
C SER A 55 3.60 4.79 6.57
N VAL A 56 3.07 5.29 5.46
CA VAL A 56 2.56 4.50 4.35
C VAL A 56 2.97 5.16 3.04
N TRP A 57 3.40 4.34 2.09
CA TRP A 57 3.70 4.77 0.73
C TRP A 57 2.66 4.23 -0.23
N MET A 58 2.36 5.02 -1.27
CA MET A 58 1.51 4.62 -2.38
C MET A 58 2.30 4.71 -3.67
N THR A 59 2.23 3.66 -4.48
CA THR A 59 2.89 3.59 -5.78
C THR A 59 1.83 3.48 -6.88
N PRO A 60 1.77 4.44 -7.82
CA PRO A 60 0.89 4.32 -8.98
C PRO A 60 1.31 3.13 -9.85
N ILE A 61 0.32 2.32 -10.23
CA ILE A 61 0.51 1.13 -11.07
C ILE A 61 -0.65 0.97 -12.04
N SER A 62 -0.52 0.04 -12.97
CA SER A 62 -1.64 -0.48 -13.76
C SER A 62 -1.64 -2.00 -13.75
N ILE A 63 -2.82 -2.58 -13.92
CA ILE A 63 -3.02 -4.02 -14.08
C ILE A 63 -4.05 -4.22 -15.18
N GLY A 64 -3.64 -4.90 -16.27
CA GLY A 64 -4.54 -5.14 -17.39
C GLY A 64 -5.16 -3.88 -17.99
N GLY A 65 -4.42 -2.78 -18.02
CA GLY A 65 -4.89 -1.49 -18.54
C GLY A 65 -5.72 -0.67 -17.56
N VAL A 66 -5.93 -1.14 -16.33
CA VAL A 66 -6.66 -0.41 -15.28
C VAL A 66 -5.68 0.24 -14.32
N ASN A 67 -5.76 1.54 -14.16
CA ASN A 67 -4.91 2.30 -13.23
C ASN A 67 -5.40 2.18 -11.79
N GLY A 68 -4.45 2.10 -10.88
CA GLY A 68 -4.68 2.07 -9.44
C GLY A 68 -3.39 2.28 -8.67
N TRP A 69 -3.40 1.91 -7.40
CA TRP A 69 -2.24 2.10 -6.53
C TRP A 69 -1.88 0.83 -5.78
N MET A 70 -0.58 0.62 -5.57
CA MET A 70 -0.07 -0.33 -4.59
C MET A 70 0.15 0.38 -3.28
N LEU A 71 -0.55 -0.06 -2.23
CA LEU A 71 -0.33 0.40 -0.87
C LEU A 71 0.81 -0.41 -0.26
N GLY A 72 1.79 0.30 0.25
CA GLY A 72 2.92 -0.28 0.96
C GLY A 72 4.27 0.26 0.51
N PRO A 73 5.27 0.15 1.35
CA PRO A 73 5.23 -0.41 2.70
C PRO A 73 4.42 0.45 3.68
N LEU A 74 3.70 -0.23 4.56
CA LEU A 74 3.03 0.37 5.71
C LEU A 74 3.77 -0.07 6.97
N ALA A 75 4.26 0.87 7.74
CA ALA A 75 5.01 0.58 8.95
C ALA A 75 4.60 1.47 10.10
N THR A 76 4.52 0.90 11.30
CA THR A 76 4.23 1.62 12.54
C THR A 76 5.34 1.33 13.53
N HIS A 77 5.81 2.38 14.23
CA HIS A 77 6.81 2.21 15.29
C HIS A 77 6.26 1.26 16.37
N PRO A 78 7.08 0.30 16.86
CA PRO A 78 6.60 -0.70 17.83
C PRO A 78 5.92 -0.12 19.06
N ASP A 79 6.38 1.01 19.57
CA ASP A 79 5.82 1.66 20.75
C ASP A 79 4.43 2.23 20.53
N PHE A 80 4.00 2.38 19.27
CA PHE A 80 2.73 3.01 18.89
C PHE A 80 1.75 2.07 18.18
N ARG A 81 2.09 0.78 18.03
CA ARG A 81 1.24 -0.19 17.31
C ARG A 81 -0.17 -0.31 17.91
N LYS A 82 -0.28 -0.23 19.23
CA LYS A 82 -1.56 -0.38 19.95
C LYS A 82 -2.51 0.80 19.74
N LEU A 83 -2.04 1.91 19.20
CA LEU A 83 -2.85 3.10 18.96
C LEU A 83 -3.67 3.02 17.66
N GLY A 84 -3.53 1.95 16.87
CA GLY A 84 -4.27 1.78 15.63
C GLY A 84 -3.78 2.65 14.48
N ALA A 85 -2.57 3.19 14.56
CA ALA A 85 -2.01 4.08 13.53
C ALA A 85 -1.95 3.41 12.15
N GLY A 86 -1.62 2.12 12.08
CA GLY A 86 -1.57 1.37 10.81
C GLY A 86 -2.92 1.29 10.12
N LYS A 87 -3.99 1.01 10.86
CA LYS A 87 -5.36 0.99 10.31
C LYS A 87 -5.79 2.36 9.81
N LEU A 88 -5.49 3.40 10.58
CA LEU A 88 -5.82 4.78 10.19
C LEU A 88 -5.05 5.20 8.95
N LEU A 89 -3.77 4.87 8.84
CA LEU A 89 -2.96 5.15 7.65
C LEU A 89 -3.53 4.46 6.42
N ALA A 90 -3.84 3.16 6.52
CA ALA A 90 -4.40 2.40 5.40
C ALA A 90 -5.75 2.97 4.94
N ARG A 91 -6.63 3.31 5.87
CA ARG A 91 -7.94 3.89 5.57
C ARG A 91 -7.82 5.27 4.93
N GLU A 92 -7.03 6.13 5.53
CA GLU A 92 -6.90 7.52 5.08
C GLU A 92 -6.25 7.61 3.69
N VAL A 93 -5.15 6.91 3.47
CA VAL A 93 -4.45 6.97 2.18
C VAL A 93 -5.29 6.35 1.06
N SER A 94 -6.00 5.27 1.36
CA SER A 94 -6.88 4.60 0.38
C SER A 94 -8.07 5.49 0.01
N ALA A 95 -8.69 6.14 0.98
CA ALA A 95 -9.79 7.07 0.74
C ALA A 95 -9.33 8.26 -0.13
N ARG A 96 -8.18 8.83 0.17
CA ARG A 96 -7.61 9.93 -0.62
C ARG A 96 -7.31 9.51 -2.06
N ALA A 97 -6.77 8.30 -2.25
CA ALA A 97 -6.48 7.77 -3.57
C ALA A 97 -7.77 7.59 -4.41
N LEU A 98 -8.78 6.94 -3.86
CA LEU A 98 -10.02 6.65 -4.58
C LEU A 98 -10.84 7.90 -4.89
N VAL A 99 -10.85 8.89 -4.00
CA VAL A 99 -11.53 10.17 -4.21
C VAL A 99 -10.98 10.94 -5.40
N ARG A 100 -9.69 10.78 -5.72
CA ARG A 100 -9.10 11.41 -6.92
C ARG A 100 -9.78 10.97 -8.22
N GLY A 101 -10.28 9.73 -8.27
CA GLY A 101 -11.03 9.21 -9.41
C GLY A 101 -10.22 8.82 -10.64
N ASP A 102 -8.92 9.11 -10.66
CA ASP A 102 -8.03 8.78 -11.76
C ASP A 102 -7.51 7.34 -11.74
N GLY A 103 -7.64 6.67 -10.60
CA GLY A 103 -7.40 5.23 -10.44
C GLY A 103 -8.63 4.53 -9.88
N LYS A 104 -8.73 3.23 -10.14
CA LYS A 104 -9.95 2.46 -9.84
C LYS A 104 -9.82 1.54 -8.63
N PHE A 105 -8.61 1.32 -8.15
CA PHE A 105 -8.37 0.40 -7.04
C PHE A 105 -7.14 0.80 -6.21
N VAL A 106 -7.12 0.28 -5.00
CA VAL A 106 -5.91 0.19 -4.18
C VAL A 106 -5.67 -1.27 -3.89
N MET A 107 -4.44 -1.74 -4.06
CA MET A 107 -4.04 -3.12 -3.83
C MET A 107 -2.97 -3.20 -2.75
N LEU A 108 -3.01 -4.26 -1.95
CA LEU A 108 -1.95 -4.58 -1.00
C LEU A 108 -1.72 -6.09 -0.91
N VAL A 109 -0.59 -6.46 -0.35
CA VAL A 109 -0.29 -7.82 0.07
C VAL A 109 -0.23 -7.84 1.59
N GLY A 110 -1.18 -8.50 2.23
CA GLY A 110 -1.31 -8.47 3.69
C GLY A 110 -2.24 -9.53 4.25
N ASP A 111 -2.48 -9.42 5.55
CA ASP A 111 -3.30 -10.37 6.30
C ASP A 111 -4.79 -10.10 6.05
N ARG A 112 -5.51 -11.13 5.60
CA ARG A 112 -6.96 -11.06 5.39
C ARG A 112 -7.71 -10.72 6.67
N ASP A 113 -7.32 -11.31 7.79
CA ASP A 113 -8.00 -11.09 9.07
C ASP A 113 -7.86 -9.64 9.54
N TYR A 114 -6.78 -8.98 9.13
CA TYR A 114 -6.55 -7.58 9.45
C TYR A 114 -7.29 -6.64 8.50
N TYR A 115 -7.22 -6.89 7.18
CA TYR A 115 -7.68 -5.94 6.16
C TYR A 115 -9.10 -6.17 5.68
N CYS A 116 -9.58 -7.42 5.60
CA CYS A 116 -10.95 -7.67 5.13
C CYS A 116 -12.03 -7.00 6.00
N PRO A 117 -11.90 -6.92 7.33
CA PRO A 117 -12.84 -6.15 8.13
C PRO A 117 -12.87 -4.65 7.81
N LEU A 118 -11.83 -4.14 7.15
CA LEU A 118 -11.75 -2.73 6.71
C LEU A 118 -12.31 -2.50 5.30
N GLY A 119 -12.87 -3.54 4.66
CA GLY A 119 -13.48 -3.44 3.34
C GLY A 119 -12.64 -3.97 2.18
N TRP A 120 -11.45 -4.49 2.46
CA TRP A 120 -10.60 -5.11 1.43
C TRP A 120 -11.15 -6.47 1.03
N GLU A 121 -11.00 -6.84 -0.25
CA GLU A 121 -11.51 -8.09 -0.80
C GLU A 121 -10.38 -8.92 -1.42
N PRO A 122 -10.38 -10.27 -1.25
CA PRO A 122 -9.43 -11.13 -1.93
C PRO A 122 -9.58 -11.07 -3.44
N THR A 123 -8.46 -11.04 -4.15
CA THR A 123 -8.42 -11.20 -5.60
C THR A 123 -8.46 -12.68 -5.99
N VAL A 124 -8.66 -12.96 -7.29
CA VAL A 124 -8.63 -14.34 -7.79
C VAL A 124 -7.17 -14.80 -7.86
N PRO A 125 -6.80 -15.93 -7.24
CA PRO A 125 -5.44 -16.43 -7.29
C PRO A 125 -4.95 -16.63 -8.73
N GLY A 126 -3.75 -16.11 -9.02
CA GLY A 126 -3.12 -16.24 -10.32
C GLY A 126 -3.53 -15.18 -11.35
N ASN A 127 -4.55 -14.37 -11.10
CA ASN A 127 -4.97 -13.34 -12.05
C ASN A 127 -3.98 -12.18 -12.17
N ILE A 128 -3.23 -11.89 -11.12
CA ILE A 128 -2.31 -10.75 -11.06
C ILE A 128 -0.88 -11.26 -11.01
N GLU A 129 -0.06 -10.84 -11.98
CA GLU A 129 1.35 -11.19 -12.04
C GLU A 129 2.20 -10.10 -11.37
N PHE A 130 2.98 -10.52 -10.38
CA PHE A 130 3.89 -9.69 -9.59
C PHE A 130 5.33 -9.82 -10.08
N PRO A 131 6.20 -8.83 -9.74
CA PRO A 131 7.62 -8.88 -10.11
C PRO A 131 8.45 -9.90 -9.33
N GLY A 132 7.82 -10.70 -8.48
CA GLY A 132 8.47 -11.74 -7.69
C GLY A 132 7.45 -12.63 -7.00
N PRO A 133 7.89 -13.59 -6.18
CA PRO A 133 6.99 -14.48 -5.47
C PRO A 133 6.03 -13.72 -4.56
N VAL A 134 4.78 -14.16 -4.54
CA VAL A 134 3.73 -13.62 -3.66
C VAL A 134 2.80 -14.76 -3.26
N ASP A 135 2.29 -14.71 -2.02
CA ASP A 135 1.20 -15.59 -1.60
C ASP A 135 -0.12 -15.05 -2.19
N PRO A 136 -0.75 -15.76 -3.14
CA PRO A 136 -1.98 -15.28 -3.78
C PRO A 136 -3.12 -15.01 -2.79
N ALA A 137 -3.14 -15.73 -1.67
CA ALA A 137 -4.15 -15.56 -0.64
C ALA A 137 -4.06 -14.22 0.10
N ARG A 138 -2.92 -13.54 -0.03
CA ARG A 138 -2.67 -12.25 0.64
C ARG A 138 -2.83 -11.04 -0.27
N VAL A 139 -3.16 -11.25 -1.54
CA VAL A 139 -3.39 -10.16 -2.51
C VAL A 139 -4.81 -9.67 -2.34
N LEU A 140 -4.95 -8.46 -1.81
CA LEU A 140 -6.22 -7.84 -1.45
C LEU A 140 -6.43 -6.55 -2.22
N LEU A 141 -7.69 -6.24 -2.51
CA LEU A 141 -8.06 -5.09 -3.33
C LEU A 141 -9.21 -4.32 -2.67
N LEU A 142 -9.12 -3.01 -2.75
CA LEU A 142 -10.17 -2.08 -2.35
C LEU A 142 -10.58 -1.25 -3.57
N SER A 143 -11.87 -1.21 -3.87
CA SER A 143 -12.42 -0.44 -4.99
C SER A 143 -13.86 -0.07 -4.72
N ASP A 144 -14.29 1.05 -5.29
CA ASP A 144 -15.72 1.41 -5.31
C ASP A 144 -16.51 0.49 -6.26
N ASP A 145 -15.84 -0.08 -7.27
CA ASP A 145 -16.40 -1.14 -8.12
C ASP A 145 -16.17 -2.49 -7.45
N LYS A 146 -17.22 -3.05 -6.85
CA LYS A 146 -17.16 -4.32 -6.12
C LYS A 146 -16.91 -5.54 -7.00
N SER A 147 -17.08 -5.43 -8.31
CA SER A 147 -16.77 -6.52 -9.25
C SER A 147 -15.28 -6.65 -9.55
N LEU A 148 -14.50 -5.60 -9.28
CA LEU A 148 -13.12 -5.49 -9.75
C LEU A 148 -12.19 -6.53 -9.12
N ALA A 149 -12.38 -6.86 -7.84
CA ALA A 149 -11.57 -7.88 -7.17
C ALA A 149 -11.66 -9.26 -7.86
N GLY A 150 -12.84 -9.58 -8.40
CA GLY A 150 -13.08 -10.84 -9.11
C GLY A 150 -12.70 -10.84 -10.59
N THR A 151 -12.45 -9.68 -11.19
CA THR A 151 -12.25 -9.55 -12.64
C THR A 151 -10.89 -8.98 -13.04
N LEU A 152 -10.23 -8.24 -12.16
CA LEU A 152 -8.93 -7.64 -12.48
C LEU A 152 -7.88 -8.71 -12.74
N SER A 153 -7.22 -8.62 -13.90
CA SER A 153 -6.16 -9.54 -14.28
C SER A 153 -5.11 -8.88 -15.15
N GLY A 154 -3.89 -9.35 -15.06
CA GLY A 154 -2.76 -8.89 -15.86
C GLY A 154 -1.47 -8.76 -15.05
N THR A 155 -0.44 -8.28 -15.70
CA THR A 155 0.87 -8.00 -15.09
C THR A 155 0.88 -6.59 -14.52
N ILE A 156 1.46 -6.42 -13.34
CA ILE A 156 1.66 -5.10 -12.76
C ILE A 156 2.63 -4.31 -13.65
N GLY A 157 2.18 -3.17 -14.12
CA GLY A 157 2.94 -2.25 -14.96
C GLY A 157 2.85 -0.81 -14.47
N PRO A 158 3.46 0.14 -15.22
CA PRO A 158 3.41 1.55 -14.88
C PRO A 158 2.01 2.12 -15.09
N TRP A 159 1.73 3.24 -14.43
CA TRP A 159 0.52 4.01 -14.67
C TRP A 159 0.40 4.37 -16.16
N GLN A 160 -0.80 4.24 -16.69
CA GLN A 160 -1.10 4.51 -18.10
C GLN A 160 -1.89 5.82 -18.23
N ASP A 161 -1.44 6.65 -19.16
CA ASP A 161 -2.11 7.93 -19.47
C ASP A 161 -3.34 7.73 -20.36
#